data_370133f930f333028b657d69a6cb8f97
#
_entry.id   370133f930f333028b657d69a6cb8f97
#
_cell.length_a   1.000
_cell.length_b   1.000
_cell.length_c   1.000
_cell.angle_alpha   90.00
_cell.angle_beta   90.00
_cell.angle_gamma   90.00
#
_symmetry.space_group_name_H-M   'P 1'
#
loop_
_entity.id
_entity.type
_entity.pdbx_description
1 polymer ?
#
loop_
_entity_poly.entity_id
_entity_poly.type
_entity_poly.pdbx_seq_one_letter_code
_entity_poly.pdbx_strand_id
1 'polypeptide(L)'
;MKETIEELWHGNIIPQEDSRTNSPEMKELLNYMARHHEDLEKSLTEEQKEIFEKFHDCWSEYMSLAEKAIFVYAFKLGAKLMLESLK
;
A
#
# COMPACT_ATOMS: atom_id res chain seq x y z
N MET A 1 10.05 -7.50 22.12
CA MET A 1 8.90 -8.28 21.61
C MET A 1 7.61 -7.97 22.32
N LYS A 2 7.64 -8.03 23.67
CA LYS A 2 6.45 -7.71 24.48
C LYS A 2 5.97 -6.28 24.22
N GLU A 3 6.86 -5.32 24.14
CA GLU A 3 6.52 -3.93 23.83
C GLU A 3 5.89 -3.77 22.46
N THR A 4 6.41 -4.50 21.47
CA THR A 4 5.89 -4.45 20.11
C THR A 4 4.48 -5.00 20.04
N ILE A 5 4.20 -6.07 20.75
CA ILE A 5 2.86 -6.67 20.81
C ILE A 5 1.87 -5.71 21.48
N GLU A 6 2.30 -5.07 22.58
CA GLU A 6 1.46 -4.09 23.27
C GLU A 6 1.18 -2.87 22.39
N GLU A 7 2.19 -2.39 21.67
CA GLU A 7 2.04 -1.28 20.72
C GLU A 7 1.06 -1.61 19.62
N LEU A 8 1.13 -2.82 19.10
CA LEU A 8 0.21 -3.28 18.07
C LEU A 8 -1.23 -3.35 18.61
N TRP A 9 -1.38 -3.89 19.84
CA TRP A 9 -2.68 -3.99 20.50
C TRP A 9 -3.32 -2.63 20.73
N HIS A 10 -2.53 -1.65 21.15
CA HIS A 10 -3.01 -0.29 21.39
C HIS A 10 -3.21 0.54 20.13
N GLY A 11 -2.92 -0.03 18.95
CA GLY A 11 -3.08 0.68 17.70
C GLY A 11 -1.98 1.70 17.41
N ASN A 12 -0.88 1.63 18.14
CA ASN A 12 0.25 2.52 17.93
C ASN A 12 1.14 2.11 16.75
N ILE A 13 0.98 0.87 16.30
CA ILE A 13 1.66 0.39 15.10
C ILE A 13 0.62 0.22 14.02
N ILE A 14 0.79 0.97 12.94
CA ILE A 14 -0.10 0.90 11.79
C ILE A 14 0.75 0.40 10.62
N PRO A 15 0.74 -0.92 10.34
CA PRO A 15 1.64 -1.50 9.35
C PRO A 15 1.55 -0.85 7.97
N GLN A 16 0.37 -0.38 7.59
CA GLN A 16 0.19 0.29 6.30
C GLN A 16 0.93 1.61 6.21
N GLU A 17 1.01 2.34 7.32
CA GLU A 17 1.72 3.62 7.38
C GLU A 17 3.20 3.42 7.69
N ASP A 18 3.49 2.56 8.67
CA ASP A 18 4.85 2.33 9.15
C ASP A 18 5.72 1.63 8.11
N SER A 19 5.11 0.80 7.26
CA SER A 19 5.84 0.09 6.21
C SER A 19 6.07 0.93 4.96
N ARG A 20 5.44 2.10 4.85
CA ARG A 20 5.67 3.00 3.74
C ARG A 20 7.07 3.55 3.87
N THR A 21 7.94 3.09 3.02
CA THR A 21 9.30 3.56 3.03
C THR A 21 9.37 4.95 2.41
N ASN A 22 10.13 5.82 3.07
CA ASN A 22 10.44 7.14 2.55
C ASN A 22 11.73 7.11 1.75
N SER A 23 11.97 6.04 1.01
CA SER A 23 13.18 5.94 0.20
C SER A 23 13.16 7.03 -0.89
N PRO A 24 14.32 7.58 -1.23
CA PRO A 24 14.40 8.57 -2.30
C PRO A 24 13.86 8.06 -3.62
N GLU A 25 14.05 6.78 -3.91
CA GLU A 25 13.56 6.15 -5.13
C GLU A 25 12.03 6.14 -5.19
N MET A 26 11.37 5.80 -4.09
CA MET A 26 9.92 5.80 -4.03
C MET A 26 9.34 7.20 -4.16
N LYS A 27 9.97 8.17 -3.51
CA LYS A 27 9.55 9.57 -3.62
C LYS A 27 9.68 10.08 -5.04
N GLU A 28 10.76 9.74 -5.71
CA GLU A 28 10.99 10.12 -7.09
C GLU A 28 9.93 9.52 -8.01
N LEU A 29 9.62 8.23 -7.84
CA LEU A 29 8.57 7.57 -8.61
C LEU A 29 7.21 8.21 -8.39
N LEU A 30 6.88 8.54 -7.15
CA LEU A 30 5.62 9.23 -6.84
C LEU A 30 5.54 10.58 -7.54
N ASN A 31 6.63 11.33 -7.59
CA ASN A 31 6.69 12.60 -8.29
C ASN A 31 6.47 12.43 -9.80
N TYR A 32 7.10 11.43 -10.40
CA TYR A 32 6.91 11.12 -11.81
C TYR A 32 5.47 10.70 -12.09
N MET A 33 4.89 9.87 -11.25
CA MET A 33 3.51 9.44 -11.38
C MET A 33 2.55 10.62 -11.33
N ALA A 34 2.77 11.56 -10.42
CA ALA A 34 1.95 12.75 -10.29
C ALA A 34 2.03 13.62 -11.56
N ARG A 35 3.23 13.81 -12.10
CA ARG A 35 3.41 14.58 -13.35
C ARG A 35 2.74 13.92 -14.54
N HIS A 36 2.94 12.62 -14.68
CA HIS A 36 2.33 11.88 -15.79
C HIS A 36 0.82 11.87 -15.68
N HIS A 37 0.29 11.76 -14.49
CA HIS A 37 -1.15 11.82 -14.23
C HIS A 37 -1.70 13.19 -14.65
N GLU A 38 -1.03 14.26 -14.27
CA GLU A 38 -1.43 15.62 -14.63
C GLU A 38 -1.38 15.83 -16.13
N ASP A 39 -0.31 15.40 -16.79
CA ASP A 39 -0.16 15.51 -18.23
C ASP A 39 -1.25 14.71 -18.96
N LEU A 40 -1.54 13.52 -18.47
CA LEU A 40 -2.60 12.69 -19.05
C LEU A 40 -3.96 13.37 -18.94
N GLU A 41 -4.29 13.88 -17.76
CA GLU A 41 -5.58 14.58 -17.56
C GLU A 41 -5.76 15.75 -18.49
N LYS A 42 -4.70 16.53 -18.73
CA LYS A 42 -4.74 17.66 -19.64
C LYS A 42 -4.99 17.25 -21.10
N SER A 43 -4.60 16.05 -21.45
CA SER A 43 -4.73 15.55 -22.82
C SER A 43 -6.06 14.85 -23.11
N LEU A 44 -6.83 14.55 -22.06
CA LEU A 44 -8.08 13.81 -22.20
C LEU A 44 -9.29 14.74 -22.42
N THR A 45 -10.26 14.24 -23.16
CA THR A 45 -11.57 14.89 -23.24
C THR A 45 -12.32 14.69 -21.93
N GLU A 46 -13.41 15.42 -21.71
CA GLU A 46 -14.22 15.27 -20.50
C GLU A 46 -14.76 13.84 -20.34
N GLU A 47 -15.22 13.25 -21.45
CA GLU A 47 -15.70 11.87 -21.45
C GLU A 47 -14.60 10.88 -21.10
N GLN A 48 -13.41 11.08 -21.66
CA GLN A 48 -12.25 10.22 -21.36
C GLN A 48 -11.78 10.37 -19.92
N LYS A 49 -11.83 11.58 -19.37
CA LYS A 49 -11.51 11.82 -17.96
C LYS A 49 -12.43 11.04 -17.03
N GLU A 50 -13.72 11.02 -17.34
CA GLU A 50 -14.69 10.27 -16.53
C GLU A 50 -14.36 8.79 -16.51
N ILE A 51 -14.06 8.22 -17.66
CA ILE A 51 -13.66 6.80 -17.78
C ILE A 51 -12.36 6.55 -17.02
N PHE A 52 -11.40 7.44 -17.16
CA PHE A 52 -10.11 7.32 -16.48
C PHE A 52 -10.28 7.38 -14.96
N GLU A 53 -11.11 8.27 -14.45
CA GLU A 53 -11.37 8.39 -13.02
C GLU A 53 -12.00 7.11 -12.46
N LYS A 54 -12.93 6.53 -13.18
CA LYS A 54 -13.54 5.25 -12.79
C LYS A 54 -12.51 4.14 -12.74
N PHE A 55 -11.63 4.08 -13.72
CA PHE A 55 -10.53 3.12 -13.74
C PHE A 55 -9.60 3.34 -12.56
N HIS A 56 -9.24 4.58 -12.30
CA HIS A 56 -8.34 4.93 -11.20
C HIS A 56 -8.93 4.54 -9.84
N ASP A 57 -10.22 4.75 -9.65
CA ASP A 57 -10.91 4.39 -8.41
C ASP A 57 -10.90 2.87 -8.21
N CYS A 58 -11.19 2.11 -9.25
CA CYS A 58 -11.12 0.65 -9.21
C CYS A 58 -9.71 0.16 -8.94
N TRP A 59 -8.73 0.78 -9.58
CA TRP A 59 -7.32 0.46 -9.37
C TRP A 59 -6.91 0.68 -7.91
N SER A 60 -7.28 1.83 -7.35
CA SER A 60 -6.96 2.18 -5.97
C SER A 60 -7.60 1.21 -4.98
N GLU A 61 -8.85 0.83 -5.21
CA GLU A 61 -9.54 -0.15 -4.39
C GLU A 61 -8.88 -1.52 -4.47
N TYR A 62 -8.56 -1.96 -5.69
CA TYR A 62 -7.85 -3.22 -5.89
C TYR A 62 -6.51 -3.24 -5.16
N MET A 63 -5.73 -2.16 -5.28
CA MET A 63 -4.42 -2.08 -4.62
C MET A 63 -4.55 -2.14 -3.10
N SER A 64 -5.54 -1.48 -2.53
CA SER A 64 -5.81 -1.55 -1.08
C SER A 64 -6.12 -2.97 -0.63
N LEU A 65 -6.95 -3.67 -1.38
CA LEU A 65 -7.29 -5.07 -1.08
C LEU A 65 -6.08 -5.98 -1.24
N ALA A 66 -5.27 -5.77 -2.28
CA ALA A 66 -4.07 -6.55 -2.52
C ALA A 66 -3.04 -6.37 -1.41
N GLU A 67 -2.83 -5.13 -0.97
CA GLU A 67 -1.92 -4.83 0.14
C GLU A 67 -2.37 -5.53 1.43
N LYS A 68 -3.67 -5.49 1.70
CA LYS A 68 -4.24 -6.17 2.87
C LYS A 68 -4.01 -7.68 2.78
N ALA A 69 -4.25 -8.27 1.63
CA ALA A 69 -4.06 -9.71 1.43
C ALA A 69 -2.60 -10.11 1.63
N ILE A 70 -1.68 -9.33 1.12
CA ILE A 70 -0.24 -9.56 1.29
C ILE A 70 0.14 -9.46 2.76
N PHE A 71 -0.35 -8.45 3.46
CA PHE A 71 -0.09 -8.28 4.89
C PHE A 71 -0.57 -9.48 5.70
N VAL A 72 -1.80 -9.92 5.47
CA VAL A 72 -2.37 -11.07 6.19
C VAL A 72 -1.56 -12.33 5.92
N TYR A 73 -1.21 -12.58 4.66
CA TYR A 73 -0.41 -13.73 4.28
C TYR A 73 0.97 -13.71 4.94
N ALA A 74 1.65 -12.57 4.87
CA ALA A 74 2.98 -12.42 5.43
C ALA A 74 2.98 -12.61 6.96
N PHE A 75 1.97 -12.06 7.63
CA PHE A 75 1.82 -12.22 9.07
C PHE A 75 1.64 -13.70 9.44
N LYS A 76 0.76 -14.39 8.75
CA LYS A 76 0.52 -15.83 8.99
C LYS A 76 1.75 -16.66 8.72
N LEU A 77 2.45 -16.36 7.63
CA LEU A 77 3.68 -17.06 7.28
C LEU A 77 4.75 -16.84 8.33
N GLY A 78 4.93 -15.60 8.79
CA GLY A 78 5.89 -15.27 9.83
C GLY A 78 5.61 -16.01 11.14
N ALA A 79 4.34 -16.04 11.55
CA ALA A 79 3.91 -16.77 12.75
C ALA A 79 4.18 -18.27 12.63
N LYS A 80 3.89 -18.85 11.47
CA LYS A 80 4.13 -20.26 11.19
C LYS A 80 5.62 -20.60 11.25
N LEU A 81 6.45 -19.78 10.63
CA LEU A 81 7.92 -19.97 10.65
C LEU A 81 8.46 -19.88 12.07
N MET A 82 7.95 -18.95 12.88
CA MET A 82 8.36 -18.79 14.26
C MET A 82 8.02 -20.04 15.08
N LEU A 83 6.80 -20.55 14.92
CA LEU A 83 6.39 -21.78 15.63
C LEU A 83 7.24 -22.98 15.23
N GLU A 84 7.54 -23.13 13.96
CA GLU A 84 8.40 -24.20 13.47
C GLU A 84 9.82 -24.09 13.99
N SER A 85 10.34 -22.87 14.11
CA SER A 85 11.71 -22.64 14.61
C SER A 85 11.87 -22.92 16.10
N LEU A 86 10.77 -22.95 16.85
CA LEU A 86 10.78 -23.24 18.27
C LEU A 86 10.72 -24.75 18.57
N LYS A 87 10.51 -25.56 17.58
CA LYS A 87 10.55 -27.01 17.72
C LYS A 87 12.00 -27.47 17.63
#